data_5bf2eff4ba751163c4740733f237716e
#
_entry.id   5bf2eff4ba751163c4740733f237716e
#
_cell.length_a   1.000
_cell.length_b   1.000
_cell.length_c   1.000
_cell.angle_alpha   90.00
_cell.angle_beta   90.00
_cell.angle_gamma   90.00
#
_symmetry.space_group_name_H-M   'P 1'
#
loop_
_entity.id
_entity.type
_entity.pdbx_description
1 polymer ?
#
loop_
_entity_poly.entity_id
_entity_poly.type
_entity_poly.pdbx_seq_one_letter_code
_entity_poly.pdbx_strand_id
1 'polypeptide(L)'
;MPNATAATYPAAHTGKVEPPPPTPTRAEVLRGAYGPFRANNDLLHYALKVRVDPKAKTIAGSNTIRFRMLRNGTRIQLDLTQQLKIDSIKLGGTELHYTRDSGAVFIDFPHLLRAGRVYEIVFAYSGAPLAKGRFGGMSFEKDPAGRPWIFTADEDDGSSIWWPSKDQWRDEPQQGMDLSVAVPNDLMDVSNGKFQGKSDLGDGYTEWRWRVTYPINSYDVALNIGAYIHFSDIYKNPSYAPLTLDFYALPEDEAKARVQFTQAKGMLDAYEHYFGEYPFARDGYKLVQVPYAGMEHQSAVAYGNGFDNGYLHRDWTGVGISPRFDFIIIHESGHEWFGNAVTAADRSDMWIHEGWTTYLETLYVEYRWGKADALKYMTGLVPKVHNRRPIITERGVNGDPTEDQYFKGALMLNTLRSIVNEDALWFRSIRDFYQHFKYHDIMTEDVVAWWNARLHRDLTPLFNQYLRHKSIPCLEMNFDEASHTVMYKWQAQEPGFAMPVEIGTPGKWKVINPTLEWQAMPTDLTRDAMRVDTNHYFVNISKT
;
A
#
# COMPACT_ATOMS: atom_id res chain seq x y z
N MET A 1 -32.82 -5.24 -23.77
CA MET A 1 -31.88 -5.11 -22.66
C MET A 1 -32.13 -6.25 -21.70
N PRO A 2 -31.19 -7.17 -21.42
CA PRO A 2 -31.46 -8.26 -20.50
C PRO A 2 -31.48 -7.71 -19.08
N ASN A 3 -32.48 -8.12 -18.31
CA ASN A 3 -32.67 -7.80 -16.90
C ASN A 3 -31.43 -8.20 -16.08
N ALA A 4 -30.80 -7.24 -15.44
CA ALA A 4 -29.83 -7.53 -14.38
C ALA A 4 -30.62 -8.11 -13.20
N THR A 5 -30.57 -9.41 -13.02
CA THR A 5 -31.02 -10.08 -11.81
C THR A 5 -30.18 -9.54 -10.64
N ALA A 6 -30.84 -9.01 -9.61
CA ALA A 6 -30.20 -8.65 -8.37
C ALA A 6 -29.41 -9.85 -7.85
N ALA A 7 -28.10 -9.68 -7.68
CA ALA A 7 -27.26 -10.71 -7.12
C ALA A 7 -27.70 -10.94 -5.66
N THR A 8 -28.29 -12.10 -5.40
CA THR A 8 -28.41 -12.62 -4.06
C THR A 8 -27.01 -13.09 -3.67
N TYR A 9 -26.34 -12.35 -2.76
CA TYR A 9 -25.07 -12.79 -2.22
C TYR A 9 -25.26 -14.16 -1.54
N PRO A 10 -24.35 -15.12 -1.76
CA PRO A 10 -24.39 -16.36 -1.00
C PRO A 10 -24.31 -16.00 0.48
N ALA A 11 -25.22 -16.57 1.28
CA ALA A 11 -25.14 -16.52 2.73
C ALA A 11 -23.70 -16.84 3.15
N ALA A 12 -23.19 -16.11 4.15
CA ALA A 12 -21.83 -16.24 4.66
C ALA A 12 -21.33 -17.68 4.51
N HIS A 13 -20.26 -17.85 3.72
CA HIS A 13 -19.67 -19.17 3.54
C HIS A 13 -19.48 -19.78 4.92
N THR A 14 -20.21 -20.87 5.21
CA THR A 14 -19.96 -21.75 6.35
C THR A 14 -18.68 -22.55 6.08
N GLY A 15 -17.63 -21.81 5.70
CA GLY A 15 -16.28 -22.30 5.55
C GLY A 15 -15.70 -22.59 6.93
N LYS A 16 -14.85 -23.60 7.00
CA LYS A 16 -14.10 -23.95 8.20
C LYS A 16 -13.63 -22.68 8.91
N VAL A 17 -13.95 -22.58 10.21
CA VAL A 17 -13.44 -21.49 11.07
C VAL A 17 -11.93 -21.47 10.87
N GLU A 18 -11.40 -20.36 10.38
CA GLU A 18 -9.96 -20.19 10.27
C GLU A 18 -9.38 -20.32 11.71
N PRO A 19 -8.29 -21.04 11.91
CA PRO A 19 -7.64 -21.05 13.20
C PRO A 19 -7.29 -19.60 13.57
N PRO A 20 -7.28 -19.27 14.87
CA PRO A 20 -6.82 -17.95 15.31
C PRO A 20 -5.43 -17.70 14.71
N PRO A 21 -5.09 -16.45 14.41
CA PRO A 21 -3.76 -16.12 13.89
C PRO A 21 -2.71 -16.68 14.85
N PRO A 22 -1.58 -17.20 14.33
CA PRO A 22 -0.53 -17.74 15.17
C PRO A 22 -0.06 -16.66 16.16
N THR A 23 0.33 -17.05 17.36
CA THR A 23 0.93 -16.11 18.32
C THR A 23 2.16 -15.48 17.67
N PRO A 24 2.27 -14.14 17.67
CA PRO A 24 3.41 -13.47 17.06
C PRO A 24 4.73 -13.94 17.63
N THR A 25 5.69 -14.16 16.77
CA THR A 25 7.05 -14.50 17.18
C THR A 25 7.75 -13.26 17.78
N ARG A 26 8.82 -13.51 18.55
CA ARG A 26 9.61 -12.40 19.08
C ARG A 26 10.19 -11.49 17.98
N ALA A 27 10.55 -12.07 16.84
CA ALA A 27 11.03 -11.31 15.68
C ALA A 27 9.96 -10.35 15.14
N GLU A 28 8.73 -10.83 14.97
CA GLU A 28 7.60 -10.02 14.50
C GLU A 28 7.24 -8.90 15.47
N VAL A 29 7.25 -9.19 16.78
CA VAL A 29 7.01 -8.17 17.83
C VAL A 29 8.13 -7.12 17.83
N LEU A 30 9.40 -7.54 17.79
CA LEU A 30 10.51 -6.58 17.81
C LEU A 30 10.59 -5.73 16.55
N ARG A 31 10.19 -6.27 15.40
CA ARG A 31 10.14 -5.52 14.14
C ARG A 31 8.96 -4.56 14.11
N GLY A 32 7.76 -5.00 14.46
CA GLY A 32 6.54 -4.17 14.40
C GLY A 32 6.46 -3.09 15.49
N ALA A 33 7.03 -3.34 16.68
CA ALA A 33 6.87 -2.45 17.82
C ALA A 33 7.64 -1.12 17.68
N TYR A 34 6.93 0.00 17.84
CA TYR A 34 7.55 1.32 17.98
C TYR A 34 7.97 1.56 19.44
N GLY A 35 8.93 0.73 19.88
CA GLY A 35 9.43 0.72 21.27
C GLY A 35 10.25 1.96 21.66
N PRO A 36 10.66 2.07 22.94
CA PRO A 36 11.29 3.28 23.47
C PRO A 36 12.60 3.65 22.78
N PHE A 37 13.34 2.69 22.23
CA PHE A 37 14.62 2.93 21.54
C PHE A 37 14.48 3.24 20.05
N ARG A 38 13.27 3.13 19.48
CA ARG A 38 12.89 3.70 18.19
C ARG A 38 12.21 5.06 18.38
N ALA A 39 11.31 5.19 19.35
CA ALA A 39 10.56 6.41 19.64
C ALA A 39 11.40 7.53 20.28
N ASN A 40 12.65 7.28 20.66
CA ASN A 40 13.53 8.31 21.22
C ASN A 40 14.35 9.08 20.18
N ASN A 41 14.25 8.70 18.91
CA ASN A 41 14.98 9.31 17.81
C ASN A 41 14.10 9.46 16.57
N ASP A 42 14.43 10.44 15.74
CA ASP A 42 13.78 10.84 14.49
C ASP A 42 14.78 10.66 13.36
N LEU A 43 14.42 9.88 12.36
CA LEU A 43 15.26 9.55 11.23
C LEU A 43 15.30 10.71 10.23
N LEU A 44 16.49 11.15 9.86
CA LEU A 44 16.66 12.28 8.96
C LEU A 44 17.11 11.87 7.56
N HIS A 45 18.07 10.96 7.45
CA HIS A 45 18.64 10.60 6.16
C HIS A 45 19.37 9.26 6.22
N TYR A 46 19.33 8.53 5.11
CA TYR A 46 20.18 7.37 4.84
C TYR A 46 21.15 7.66 3.69
N ALA A 47 22.40 7.17 3.80
CA ALA A 47 23.31 7.04 2.67
C ALA A 47 23.77 5.58 2.57
N LEU A 48 23.04 4.81 1.77
CA LEU A 48 23.25 3.39 1.58
C LEU A 48 24.22 3.13 0.44
N LYS A 49 25.31 2.41 0.73
CA LYS A 49 26.26 1.90 -0.26
C LYS A 49 26.22 0.38 -0.20
N VAL A 50 26.02 -0.26 -1.34
CA VAL A 50 25.99 -1.71 -1.42
C VAL A 50 26.69 -2.21 -2.68
N ARG A 51 27.49 -3.24 -2.53
CA ARG A 51 28.09 -4.01 -3.62
C ARG A 51 27.42 -5.37 -3.68
N VAL A 52 26.95 -5.75 -4.86
CA VAL A 52 26.23 -7.00 -5.08
C VAL A 52 27.11 -7.94 -5.89
N ASP A 53 27.34 -9.14 -5.38
CA ASP A 53 27.99 -10.23 -6.11
C ASP A 53 26.94 -11.25 -6.60
N PRO A 54 26.55 -11.22 -7.89
CA PRO A 54 25.56 -12.15 -8.42
C PRO A 54 26.02 -13.61 -8.42
N LYS A 55 27.32 -13.86 -8.49
CA LYS A 55 27.89 -15.21 -8.56
C LYS A 55 27.90 -15.85 -7.18
N ALA A 56 28.34 -15.11 -6.17
CA ALA A 56 28.34 -15.57 -4.77
C ALA A 56 26.96 -15.45 -4.13
N LYS A 57 26.04 -14.68 -4.72
CA LYS A 57 24.74 -14.31 -4.15
C LYS A 57 24.89 -13.63 -2.80
N THR A 58 25.82 -12.70 -2.70
CA THR A 58 26.15 -11.97 -1.48
C THR A 58 26.12 -10.47 -1.72
N ILE A 59 25.98 -9.74 -0.62
CA ILE A 59 26.12 -8.28 -0.59
C ILE A 59 27.11 -7.87 0.48
N ALA A 60 27.74 -6.72 0.28
CA ALA A 60 28.54 -6.05 1.28
C ALA A 60 28.37 -4.55 1.14
N GLY A 61 28.22 -3.85 2.25
CA GLY A 61 27.97 -2.43 2.18
C GLY A 61 27.99 -1.73 3.52
N SER A 62 27.55 -0.48 3.49
CA SER A 62 27.37 0.33 4.68
C SER A 62 26.20 1.28 4.51
N ASN A 63 25.48 1.53 5.60
CA ASN A 63 24.50 2.60 5.66
C ASN A 63 24.98 3.68 6.63
N THR A 64 25.10 4.90 6.15
CA THR A 64 25.30 6.07 7.00
C THR A 64 23.93 6.58 7.42
N ILE A 65 23.63 6.51 8.70
CA ILE A 65 22.32 6.79 9.29
C ILE A 65 22.39 8.07 10.09
N ARG A 66 21.68 9.08 9.63
CA ARG A 66 21.58 10.38 10.28
C ARG A 66 20.24 10.52 10.98
N PHE A 67 20.28 10.79 12.28
CA PHE A 67 19.09 10.87 13.11
C PHE A 67 19.18 12.01 14.14
N ARG A 68 18.03 12.49 14.60
CA ARG A 68 17.90 13.47 15.69
C ARG A 68 17.37 12.76 16.93
N MET A 69 18.00 12.95 18.07
CA MET A 69 17.43 12.48 19.32
C MET A 69 16.22 13.34 19.71
N LEU A 70 15.10 12.70 19.98
CA LEU A 70 13.89 13.32 20.52
C LEU A 70 13.91 13.39 22.05
N ARG A 71 14.62 12.44 22.68
CA ARG A 71 14.82 12.35 24.13
C ARG A 71 16.27 12.02 24.43
N ASN A 72 16.75 12.45 25.61
CA ASN A 72 18.06 12.04 26.08
C ASN A 72 18.14 10.51 26.22
N GLY A 73 19.23 9.91 25.78
CA GLY A 73 19.40 8.45 25.85
C GLY A 73 20.81 8.02 25.49
N THR A 74 21.12 6.77 25.82
CA THR A 74 22.40 6.12 25.47
C THR A 74 22.19 4.89 24.58
N ARG A 75 20.96 4.65 24.12
CA ARG A 75 20.63 3.50 23.29
C ARG A 75 19.59 3.87 22.24
N ILE A 76 19.76 3.33 21.02
CA ILE A 76 18.75 3.31 19.96
C ILE A 76 18.55 1.88 19.47
N GLN A 77 17.46 1.64 18.73
CA GLN A 77 17.22 0.38 18.00
C GLN A 77 17.23 0.66 16.51
N LEU A 78 17.99 -0.15 15.79
CA LEU A 78 17.90 -0.41 14.36
C LEU A 78 17.64 -1.90 14.14
N ASP A 79 17.56 -2.33 12.88
CA ASP A 79 17.26 -3.71 12.56
C ASP A 79 18.16 -4.20 11.42
N LEU A 80 18.52 -5.48 11.48
CA LEU A 80 19.20 -6.22 10.42
C LEU A 80 18.99 -7.72 10.67
N THR A 81 18.55 -8.45 9.65
CA THR A 81 18.38 -9.92 9.76
C THR A 81 19.62 -10.61 10.31
N GLN A 82 19.44 -11.61 11.18
CA GLN A 82 20.56 -12.35 11.80
C GLN A 82 21.48 -13.06 10.80
N GLN A 83 21.01 -13.30 9.58
CA GLN A 83 21.80 -13.95 8.53
C GLN A 83 22.86 -13.03 7.92
N LEU A 84 22.67 -11.72 8.04
CA LEU A 84 23.69 -10.76 7.64
C LEU A 84 24.60 -10.46 8.84
N LYS A 85 25.90 -10.42 8.57
CA LYS A 85 26.92 -10.09 9.55
C LYS A 85 26.97 -8.59 9.73
N ILE A 86 27.09 -8.12 10.97
CA ILE A 86 27.47 -6.75 11.31
C ILE A 86 28.99 -6.68 11.31
N ASP A 87 29.56 -5.95 10.38
CA ASP A 87 31.01 -5.80 10.28
C ASP A 87 31.54 -4.72 11.23
N SER A 88 30.82 -3.61 11.35
CA SER A 88 31.11 -2.56 12.34
C SER A 88 29.92 -1.59 12.49
N ILE A 89 29.79 -0.97 13.65
CA ILE A 89 28.90 0.19 13.87
C ILE A 89 29.74 1.29 14.51
N LYS A 90 29.83 2.48 13.87
CA LYS A 90 30.76 3.55 14.31
C LYS A 90 30.06 4.89 14.44
N LEU A 91 30.44 5.64 15.47
CA LEU A 91 30.15 7.08 15.66
C LEU A 91 31.46 7.86 15.57
N GLY A 92 31.61 8.72 14.56
CA GLY A 92 32.85 9.52 14.42
C GLY A 92 34.13 8.67 14.36
N GLY A 93 34.06 7.46 13.78
CA GLY A 93 35.19 6.52 13.71
C GLY A 93 35.34 5.58 14.91
N THR A 94 34.68 5.85 16.04
CA THR A 94 34.74 5.01 17.25
C THR A 94 33.73 3.87 17.14
N GLU A 95 34.16 2.61 17.37
CA GLU A 95 33.29 1.44 17.44
C GLU A 95 32.27 1.58 18.57
N LEU A 96 31.03 1.23 18.28
CA LEU A 96 29.93 1.18 19.25
C LEU A 96 29.66 -0.27 19.68
N HIS A 97 29.33 -0.43 20.94
CA HIS A 97 28.81 -1.71 21.44
C HIS A 97 27.36 -1.89 20.98
N TYR A 98 26.97 -3.11 20.67
CA TYR A 98 25.59 -3.47 20.32
C TYR A 98 25.21 -4.86 20.83
N THR A 99 23.92 -5.09 20.99
CA THR A 99 23.35 -6.41 21.21
C THR A 99 22.31 -6.71 20.14
N ARG A 100 22.18 -7.97 19.74
CA ARG A 100 21.17 -8.43 18.77
C ARG A 100 20.16 -9.35 19.42
N ASP A 101 18.89 -9.15 19.05
CA ASP A 101 17.79 -10.02 19.45
C ASP A 101 16.82 -10.17 18.27
N SER A 102 16.77 -11.37 17.69
CA SER A 102 15.83 -11.73 16.62
C SER A 102 15.76 -10.73 15.45
N GLY A 103 16.89 -10.15 15.05
CA GLY A 103 16.98 -9.12 14.00
C GLY A 103 17.05 -7.69 14.52
N ALA A 104 16.48 -7.40 15.69
CA ALA A 104 16.66 -6.10 16.31
C ALA A 104 18.12 -5.91 16.76
N VAL A 105 18.68 -4.72 16.50
CA VAL A 105 20.05 -4.31 16.83
C VAL A 105 19.99 -3.13 17.79
N PHE A 106 20.26 -3.37 19.06
CA PHE A 106 20.31 -2.35 20.09
C PHE A 106 21.73 -1.79 20.19
N ILE A 107 21.91 -0.52 19.85
CA ILE A 107 23.21 0.17 19.76
C ILE A 107 23.40 1.02 21.00
N ASP A 108 24.50 0.79 21.73
CA ASP A 108 24.86 1.50 22.94
C ASP A 108 25.91 2.60 22.67
N PHE A 109 25.62 3.79 23.14
CA PHE A 109 26.52 4.93 23.02
C PHE A 109 27.28 5.14 24.32
N PRO A 110 28.60 5.37 24.27
CA PRO A 110 29.43 5.55 25.47
C PRO A 110 29.09 6.82 26.25
N HIS A 111 28.41 7.77 25.62
CA HIS A 111 27.99 9.04 26.21
C HIS A 111 26.53 9.33 25.96
N LEU A 112 25.93 10.15 26.81
CA LEU A 112 24.53 10.57 26.69
C LEU A 112 24.32 11.37 25.40
N LEU A 113 23.52 10.85 24.51
CA LEU A 113 22.99 11.60 23.35
C LEU A 113 21.88 12.54 23.85
N ARG A 114 21.99 13.82 23.49
CA ARG A 114 21.08 14.88 23.98
C ARG A 114 19.93 15.09 23.03
N ALA A 115 18.71 15.26 23.57
CA ALA A 115 17.52 15.64 22.82
C ALA A 115 17.78 16.90 21.97
N GLY A 116 17.19 16.92 20.76
CA GLY A 116 17.35 17.97 19.76
C GLY A 116 18.67 17.94 18.97
N ARG A 117 19.66 17.14 19.40
CA ARG A 117 20.93 17.02 18.68
C ARG A 117 20.87 15.96 17.58
N VAL A 118 21.56 16.23 16.49
CA VAL A 118 21.71 15.32 15.34
C VAL A 118 23.00 14.53 15.50
N TYR A 119 22.91 13.26 15.22
CA TYR A 119 24.00 12.30 15.24
C TYR A 119 24.03 11.52 13.93
N GLU A 120 25.19 10.94 13.62
CA GLU A 120 25.40 10.14 12.41
C GLU A 120 26.24 8.92 12.76
N ILE A 121 25.76 7.74 12.42
CA ILE A 121 26.51 6.49 12.58
C ILE A 121 26.72 5.83 11.21
N VAL A 122 27.80 5.08 11.09
CA VAL A 122 28.08 4.23 9.94
C VAL A 122 27.91 2.79 10.36
N PHE A 123 26.97 2.10 9.73
CA PHE A 123 26.65 0.71 9.98
C PHE A 123 27.11 -0.14 8.78
N ALA A 124 28.23 -0.85 8.90
CA ALA A 124 28.77 -1.74 7.87
C ALA A 124 28.28 -3.17 8.08
N TYR A 125 27.97 -3.86 6.97
CA TYR A 125 27.39 -5.19 6.98
C TYR A 125 27.77 -5.99 5.74
N SER A 126 27.66 -7.32 5.82
CA SER A 126 27.93 -8.23 4.70
C SER A 126 27.25 -9.58 4.87
N GLY A 127 27.11 -10.33 3.79
CA GLY A 127 26.63 -11.71 3.81
C GLY A 127 25.67 -12.05 2.68
N ALA A 128 24.99 -13.19 2.81
CA ALA A 128 23.94 -13.60 1.88
C ALA A 128 22.58 -13.13 2.43
N PRO A 129 21.89 -12.22 1.72
CA PRO A 129 20.56 -11.78 2.14
C PRO A 129 19.53 -12.89 2.01
N LEU A 130 18.44 -12.77 2.75
CA LEU A 130 17.32 -13.69 2.66
C LEU A 130 16.56 -13.53 1.36
N ALA A 131 16.07 -14.67 0.85
CA ALA A 131 15.04 -14.73 -0.18
C ALA A 131 13.93 -15.67 0.32
N LYS A 132 12.75 -15.13 0.58
CA LYS A 132 11.56 -15.88 0.99
C LYS A 132 10.49 -15.86 -0.11
N GLY A 133 10.87 -16.26 -1.32
CA GLY A 133 10.00 -16.14 -2.49
C GLY A 133 10.14 -14.77 -3.16
N ARG A 134 9.14 -14.39 -3.98
CA ARG A 134 9.21 -13.21 -4.84
C ARG A 134 8.86 -11.90 -4.16
N PHE A 135 8.23 -11.96 -2.98
CA PHE A 135 7.80 -10.79 -2.20
C PHE A 135 8.49 -10.67 -0.83
N GLY A 136 9.51 -11.51 -0.57
CA GLY A 136 10.21 -11.54 0.72
C GLY A 136 11.72 -11.49 0.56
N GLY A 137 12.31 -10.30 0.45
CA GLY A 137 13.73 -10.06 0.48
C GLY A 137 14.42 -9.89 -0.85
N MET A 138 15.70 -10.28 -0.92
CA MET A 138 16.54 -10.11 -2.11
C MET A 138 16.70 -11.43 -2.88
N SER A 139 16.18 -11.47 -4.08
CA SER A 139 16.20 -12.64 -4.96
C SER A 139 17.30 -12.53 -6.02
N PHE A 140 18.01 -13.65 -6.26
CA PHE A 140 19.05 -13.79 -7.29
C PHE A 140 18.56 -14.79 -8.33
N GLU A 141 17.91 -14.31 -9.36
CA GLU A 141 17.36 -15.11 -10.45
C GLU A 141 18.16 -14.90 -11.76
N LYS A 142 17.67 -15.48 -12.83
CA LYS A 142 18.16 -15.25 -14.19
C LYS A 142 17.01 -14.84 -15.08
N ASP A 143 17.28 -13.93 -15.99
CA ASP A 143 16.36 -13.57 -17.05
C ASP A 143 16.20 -14.72 -18.08
N PRO A 144 15.26 -14.63 -19.03
CA PRO A 144 15.06 -15.65 -20.06
C PRO A 144 16.30 -15.90 -20.95
N ALA A 145 17.23 -14.95 -21.04
CA ALA A 145 18.50 -15.11 -21.76
C ALA A 145 19.61 -15.72 -20.90
N GLY A 146 19.34 -16.01 -19.61
CA GLY A 146 20.28 -16.62 -18.67
C GLY A 146 21.22 -15.63 -17.97
N ARG A 147 21.03 -14.32 -18.14
CA ARG A 147 21.81 -13.26 -17.47
C ARG A 147 21.30 -13.06 -16.03
N PRO A 148 22.13 -12.57 -15.08
CA PRO A 148 21.66 -12.29 -13.73
C PRO A 148 20.50 -11.29 -13.73
N TRP A 149 19.45 -11.60 -12.94
CA TRP A 149 18.32 -10.75 -12.68
C TRP A 149 18.03 -10.75 -11.19
N ILE A 150 18.30 -9.64 -10.53
CA ILE A 150 18.31 -9.54 -9.07
C ILE A 150 17.35 -8.41 -8.68
N PHE A 151 16.55 -8.66 -7.66
CA PHE A 151 15.55 -7.68 -7.22
C PHE A 151 15.28 -7.83 -5.72
N THR A 152 14.74 -6.77 -5.14
CA THR A 152 14.22 -6.76 -3.76
C THR A 152 12.72 -6.53 -3.78
N ALA A 153 12.01 -7.12 -2.81
CA ALA A 153 10.63 -6.85 -2.49
C ALA A 153 10.42 -7.18 -1.00
N ASP A 154 10.15 -6.17 -0.18
CA ASP A 154 10.34 -6.27 1.27
C ASP A 154 9.09 -5.97 2.09
N GLU A 155 7.94 -5.76 1.45
CA GLU A 155 6.71 -5.37 2.12
C GLU A 155 6.33 -6.32 3.25
N ASP A 156 6.43 -7.64 3.03
CA ASP A 156 6.06 -8.65 4.02
C ASP A 156 7.09 -8.82 5.13
N ASP A 157 8.37 -8.89 4.77
CA ASP A 157 9.44 -9.24 5.69
C ASP A 157 10.21 -8.05 6.27
N GLY A 158 9.97 -6.85 5.72
CA GLY A 158 10.64 -5.60 6.09
C GLY A 158 12.01 -5.42 5.46
N SER A 159 12.46 -4.18 5.41
CA SER A 159 13.70 -3.75 4.76
C SER A 159 14.96 -4.33 5.38
N SER A 160 14.94 -4.62 6.68
CA SER A 160 16.10 -5.16 7.42
C SER A 160 16.50 -6.57 6.99
N ILE A 161 15.76 -7.17 6.07
CA ILE A 161 16.09 -8.47 5.48
C ILE A 161 17.34 -8.41 4.58
N TRP A 162 17.68 -7.23 4.03
CA TRP A 162 18.85 -7.07 3.18
C TRP A 162 19.72 -5.85 3.50
N TRP A 163 19.24 -4.83 4.25
CA TRP A 163 20.06 -3.68 4.64
C TRP A 163 19.71 -3.17 6.05
N PRO A 164 20.68 -2.59 6.80
CA PRO A 164 20.43 -2.08 8.15
C PRO A 164 19.61 -0.80 8.11
N SER A 165 18.42 -0.83 8.72
CA SER A 165 17.45 0.26 8.71
C SER A 165 16.73 0.40 10.05
N LYS A 166 15.97 1.45 10.23
CA LYS A 166 14.92 1.54 11.24
C LYS A 166 13.66 0.92 10.62
N ASP A 167 13.52 -0.39 10.73
CA ASP A 167 12.52 -1.20 10.03
C ASP A 167 11.17 -1.13 10.73
N GLN A 168 10.55 0.06 10.62
CA GLN A 168 9.23 0.34 11.17
C GLN A 168 8.64 1.58 10.47
N TRP A 169 7.41 1.47 9.99
CA TRP A 169 6.80 2.39 9.03
C TRP A 169 6.49 3.80 9.56
N ARG A 170 6.54 4.02 10.88
CA ARG A 170 6.21 5.28 11.53
C ARG A 170 7.27 6.39 11.42
N ASP A 171 8.41 6.12 10.83
CA ASP A 171 9.51 7.06 10.81
C ASP A 171 10.32 6.98 9.52
N GLU A 172 9.98 7.83 8.59
CA GLU A 172 10.64 7.95 7.30
C GLU A 172 11.74 9.01 7.32
N PRO A 173 12.84 8.85 6.55
CA PRO A 173 13.92 9.83 6.49
C PRO A 173 13.43 11.14 5.86
N GLN A 174 13.19 12.16 6.66
CA GLN A 174 12.63 13.45 6.22
C GLN A 174 13.46 14.16 5.13
N GLN A 175 14.76 13.86 5.02
CA GLN A 175 15.68 14.41 4.03
C GLN A 175 15.95 13.43 2.88
N GLY A 176 15.16 12.34 2.79
CA GLY A 176 15.32 11.32 1.78
C GLY A 176 16.54 10.43 1.97
N MET A 177 17.07 9.90 0.87
CA MET A 177 18.25 9.04 0.93
C MET A 177 19.11 9.13 -0.33
N ASP A 178 20.40 8.79 -0.17
CA ASP A 178 21.32 8.51 -1.26
C ASP A 178 21.57 7.00 -1.35
N LEU A 179 21.50 6.45 -2.57
CA LEU A 179 21.86 5.06 -2.87
C LEU A 179 23.06 5.02 -3.81
N SER A 180 24.03 4.17 -3.50
CA SER A 180 25.18 3.87 -4.34
C SER A 180 25.29 2.35 -4.48
N VAL A 181 24.99 1.83 -5.64
CA VAL A 181 24.91 0.38 -5.90
C VAL A 181 25.96 -0.05 -6.90
N ALA A 182 26.90 -0.87 -6.45
CA ALA A 182 27.97 -1.42 -7.30
C ALA A 182 27.56 -2.81 -7.82
N VAL A 183 27.49 -2.95 -9.14
CA VAL A 183 27.14 -4.18 -9.85
C VAL A 183 28.16 -4.48 -10.96
N PRO A 184 28.30 -5.72 -11.45
CA PRO A 184 29.15 -6.03 -12.60
C PRO A 184 28.86 -5.13 -13.80
N ASN A 185 29.88 -4.82 -14.60
CA ASN A 185 29.83 -3.83 -15.69
C ASN A 185 28.80 -4.13 -16.78
N ASP A 186 28.38 -5.38 -16.92
CA ASP A 186 27.36 -5.85 -17.86
C ASP A 186 25.92 -5.73 -17.33
N LEU A 187 25.76 -5.26 -16.10
CA LEU A 187 24.46 -5.07 -15.45
C LEU A 187 24.20 -3.59 -15.15
N MET A 188 22.92 -3.26 -15.05
CA MET A 188 22.42 -1.97 -14.61
C MET A 188 21.68 -2.17 -13.28
N ASP A 189 21.88 -1.24 -12.34
CA ASP A 189 21.01 -1.07 -11.19
C ASP A 189 19.99 0.03 -11.48
N VAL A 190 18.73 -0.23 -11.12
CA VAL A 190 17.63 0.75 -11.15
C VAL A 190 16.97 0.78 -9.77
N SER A 191 17.13 1.91 -9.11
CA SER A 191 16.62 2.14 -7.74
C SER A 191 15.68 3.35 -7.66
N ASN A 192 15.20 3.63 -6.46
CA ASN A 192 14.33 4.76 -6.15
C ASN A 192 14.98 6.12 -6.42
N GLY A 193 14.16 7.14 -6.61
CA GLY A 193 14.62 8.51 -6.76
C GLY A 193 15.22 8.82 -8.13
N LYS A 194 15.96 9.91 -8.20
CA LYS A 194 16.54 10.45 -9.43
C LYS A 194 17.95 9.92 -9.64
N PHE A 195 18.24 9.47 -10.86
CA PHE A 195 19.58 9.06 -11.28
C PHE A 195 20.58 10.22 -11.16
N GLN A 196 21.70 9.97 -10.48
CA GLN A 196 22.77 10.95 -10.25
C GLN A 196 24.02 10.70 -11.08
N GLY A 197 24.09 9.56 -11.77
CA GLY A 197 25.23 9.18 -12.59
C GLY A 197 25.81 7.82 -12.20
N LYS A 198 26.79 7.38 -12.98
CA LYS A 198 27.50 6.13 -12.74
C LYS A 198 29.01 6.31 -12.88
N SER A 199 29.77 5.42 -12.26
CA SER A 199 31.24 5.43 -12.31
C SER A 199 31.77 3.99 -12.43
N ASP A 200 32.68 3.75 -13.35
CA ASP A 200 33.46 2.51 -13.40
C ASP A 200 34.42 2.48 -12.21
N LEU A 201 34.41 1.41 -11.44
CA LEU A 201 35.29 1.21 -10.28
C LEU A 201 36.64 0.62 -10.64
N GLY A 202 36.87 0.23 -11.90
CA GLY A 202 38.14 -0.31 -12.43
C GLY A 202 38.41 -1.76 -12.05
N ASP A 203 37.50 -2.44 -11.36
CA ASP A 203 37.62 -3.82 -10.90
C ASP A 203 36.55 -4.76 -11.51
N GLY A 204 35.93 -4.34 -12.61
CA GLY A 204 34.85 -5.05 -13.29
C GLY A 204 33.48 -4.70 -12.80
N TYR A 205 33.33 -3.66 -11.97
CA TYR A 205 32.09 -3.18 -11.44
C TYR A 205 31.83 -1.71 -11.80
N THR A 206 30.54 -1.38 -11.96
CA THR A 206 30.04 -0.01 -12.12
C THR A 206 29.21 0.35 -10.90
N GLU A 207 29.47 1.50 -10.29
CA GLU A 207 28.64 2.10 -9.24
C GLU A 207 27.56 2.97 -9.88
N TRP A 208 26.28 2.67 -9.58
CA TRP A 208 25.12 3.44 -9.96
C TRP A 208 24.65 4.27 -8.76
N ARG A 209 24.39 5.56 -8.96
CA ARG A 209 23.99 6.48 -7.88
C ARG A 209 22.63 7.07 -8.12
N TRP A 210 21.80 7.03 -7.07
CA TRP A 210 20.43 7.54 -7.04
C TRP A 210 20.24 8.45 -5.83
N ARG A 211 19.28 9.38 -5.93
CA ARG A 211 18.88 10.25 -4.83
C ARG A 211 17.37 10.32 -4.74
N VAL A 212 16.84 9.96 -3.58
CA VAL A 212 15.47 10.19 -3.18
C VAL A 212 15.42 11.53 -2.43
N THR A 213 14.54 12.44 -2.86
CA THR A 213 14.46 13.81 -2.31
C THR A 213 13.23 14.03 -1.42
N TYR A 214 12.43 12.99 -1.24
CA TYR A 214 11.25 12.96 -0.38
C TYR A 214 11.43 11.96 0.75
N PRO A 215 10.58 11.98 1.79
CA PRO A 215 10.48 10.86 2.71
C PRO A 215 10.22 9.57 1.94
N ILE A 216 10.75 8.45 2.41
CA ILE A 216 10.56 7.14 1.80
C ILE A 216 10.45 6.09 2.88
N ASN A 217 9.43 5.24 2.81
CA ASN A 217 9.34 4.10 3.71
C ASN A 217 10.47 3.11 3.42
N SER A 218 10.96 2.48 4.46
CA SER A 218 12.13 1.60 4.34
C SER A 218 11.88 0.38 3.45
N TYR A 219 10.65 -0.15 3.40
CA TYR A 219 10.31 -1.30 2.56
C TYR A 219 10.27 -0.95 1.07
N ASP A 220 10.05 0.32 0.72
CA ASP A 220 10.05 0.80 -0.66
C ASP A 220 11.44 0.89 -1.29
N VAL A 221 12.49 0.86 -0.47
CA VAL A 221 13.87 0.96 -0.97
C VAL A 221 14.22 -0.30 -1.75
N ALA A 222 14.33 -0.15 -3.08
CA ALA A 222 14.44 -1.25 -4.00
C ALA A 222 15.73 -1.25 -4.81
N LEU A 223 16.24 -2.45 -5.05
CA LEU A 223 17.25 -2.73 -6.05
C LEU A 223 16.62 -3.57 -7.17
N ASN A 224 16.75 -3.11 -8.41
CA ASN A 224 16.40 -3.87 -9.59
C ASN A 224 17.65 -3.94 -10.49
N ILE A 225 18.28 -5.10 -10.52
CA ILE A 225 19.57 -5.28 -11.18
C ILE A 225 19.41 -6.29 -12.32
N GLY A 226 19.72 -5.86 -13.53
CA GLY A 226 19.60 -6.70 -14.72
C GLY A 226 20.27 -6.10 -15.94
N ALA A 227 20.23 -6.82 -17.06
CA ALA A 227 20.72 -6.32 -18.35
C ALA A 227 19.65 -5.45 -19.03
N TYR A 228 19.17 -4.43 -18.33
CA TYR A 228 18.09 -3.56 -18.82
C TYR A 228 18.52 -2.67 -19.98
N ILE A 229 17.55 -2.36 -20.85
CA ILE A 229 17.57 -1.17 -21.70
C ILE A 229 16.77 -0.06 -21.00
N HIS A 230 17.08 1.18 -21.34
CA HIS A 230 16.40 2.36 -20.84
C HIS A 230 15.84 3.19 -21.99
N PHE A 231 14.61 3.64 -21.83
CA PHE A 231 14.02 4.68 -22.67
C PHE A 231 13.15 5.60 -21.81
N SER A 232 12.92 6.82 -22.25
CA SER A 232 12.19 7.82 -21.49
C SER A 232 11.12 8.51 -22.33
N ASP A 233 10.14 9.08 -21.64
CA ASP A 233 9.11 9.95 -22.19
C ASP A 233 8.88 11.13 -21.23
N ILE A 234 8.07 12.08 -21.63
CA ILE A 234 7.68 13.23 -20.81
C ILE A 234 6.16 13.27 -20.70
N TYR A 235 5.68 13.30 -19.49
CA TYR A 235 4.29 13.60 -19.20
C TYR A 235 4.13 15.10 -18.97
N LYS A 236 3.10 15.69 -19.59
CA LYS A 236 2.80 17.12 -19.51
C LYS A 236 1.35 17.32 -19.06
N ASN A 237 1.20 17.91 -17.89
CA ASN A 237 -0.07 18.44 -17.42
C ASN A 237 0.03 19.98 -17.43
N PRO A 238 -0.96 20.70 -17.99
CA PRO A 238 -0.91 22.17 -18.04
C PRO A 238 -0.80 22.86 -16.67
N SER A 239 -1.19 22.17 -15.60
CA SER A 239 -1.19 22.70 -14.22
C SER A 239 0.13 22.49 -13.47
N TYR A 240 1.04 21.63 -13.99
CA TYR A 240 2.24 21.21 -13.27
C TYR A 240 3.49 21.23 -14.16
N ALA A 241 4.66 21.16 -13.54
CA ALA A 241 5.90 21.01 -14.28
C ALA A 241 5.93 19.68 -15.06
N PRO A 242 6.61 19.61 -16.23
CA PRO A 242 6.75 18.36 -16.96
C PRO A 242 7.43 17.28 -16.10
N LEU A 243 6.83 16.09 -16.06
CA LEU A 243 7.34 14.93 -15.34
C LEU A 243 8.12 14.01 -16.29
N THR A 244 9.34 13.62 -15.91
CA THR A 244 10.10 12.61 -16.63
C THR A 244 9.57 11.22 -16.29
N LEU A 245 9.30 10.45 -17.33
CA LEU A 245 8.93 9.03 -17.25
C LEU A 245 10.11 8.21 -17.75
N ASP A 246 10.71 7.41 -16.89
CA ASP A 246 11.84 6.55 -17.22
C ASP A 246 11.41 5.08 -17.18
N PHE A 247 11.69 4.35 -18.24
CA PHE A 247 11.24 2.98 -18.44
C PHE A 247 12.42 2.04 -18.62
N TYR A 248 12.41 0.95 -17.86
CA TYR A 248 13.46 -0.06 -17.88
C TYR A 248 12.87 -1.43 -18.18
N ALA A 249 13.36 -2.07 -19.23
CA ALA A 249 12.88 -3.38 -19.65
C ALA A 249 14.06 -4.26 -20.10
N LEU A 250 13.86 -5.57 -20.16
CA LEU A 250 14.83 -6.45 -20.80
C LEU A 250 14.87 -6.17 -22.31
N PRO A 251 16.03 -6.31 -22.97
CA PRO A 251 16.16 -6.01 -24.41
C PRO A 251 15.15 -6.74 -25.29
N GLU A 252 14.83 -7.98 -24.91
CA GLU A 252 13.91 -8.85 -25.66
C GLU A 252 12.45 -8.37 -25.60
N ASP A 253 12.11 -7.57 -24.59
CA ASP A 253 10.76 -7.05 -24.37
C ASP A 253 10.61 -5.56 -24.72
N GLU A 254 11.66 -4.89 -25.22
CA GLU A 254 11.64 -3.45 -25.53
C GLU A 254 10.42 -3.02 -26.35
N ALA A 255 10.12 -3.75 -27.42
CA ALA A 255 9.02 -3.39 -28.31
C ALA A 255 7.65 -3.45 -27.60
N LYS A 256 7.43 -4.43 -26.73
CA LYS A 256 6.21 -4.56 -25.93
C LYS A 256 6.15 -3.47 -24.86
N ALA A 257 7.28 -3.22 -24.15
CA ALA A 257 7.37 -2.20 -23.12
C ALA A 257 7.04 -0.81 -23.67
N ARG A 258 7.56 -0.46 -24.85
CA ARG A 258 7.27 0.83 -25.50
C ARG A 258 5.79 1.05 -25.81
N VAL A 259 5.03 -0.02 -26.05
CA VAL A 259 3.58 0.06 -26.25
C VAL A 259 2.86 0.14 -24.90
N GLN A 260 3.14 -0.82 -24.02
CA GLN A 260 2.38 -1.00 -22.78
C GLN A 260 2.57 0.16 -21.79
N PHE A 261 3.80 0.65 -21.64
CA PHE A 261 4.11 1.72 -20.69
C PHE A 261 3.55 3.09 -21.07
N THR A 262 3.02 3.25 -22.29
CA THR A 262 2.24 4.45 -22.64
C THR A 262 1.01 4.65 -21.76
N GLN A 263 0.50 3.58 -21.12
CA GLN A 263 -0.64 3.65 -20.21
C GLN A 263 -0.34 4.45 -18.93
N ALA A 264 0.93 4.62 -18.54
CA ALA A 264 1.34 5.47 -17.43
C ALA A 264 0.81 6.91 -17.56
N LYS A 265 0.74 7.46 -18.78
CA LYS A 265 0.19 8.81 -19.00
C LYS A 265 -1.31 8.88 -18.67
N GLY A 266 -2.08 7.88 -19.11
CA GLY A 266 -3.51 7.84 -18.80
C GLY A 266 -3.80 7.58 -17.32
N MET A 267 -2.91 6.88 -16.61
CA MET A 267 -2.96 6.72 -15.17
C MET A 267 -2.70 8.06 -14.47
N LEU A 268 -1.63 8.78 -14.84
CA LEU A 268 -1.30 10.10 -14.30
C LEU A 268 -2.42 11.11 -14.54
N ASP A 269 -3.03 11.14 -15.75
CA ASP A 269 -4.17 12.00 -16.06
C ASP A 269 -5.33 11.76 -15.07
N ALA A 270 -5.64 10.51 -14.78
CA ALA A 270 -6.73 10.15 -13.88
C ALA A 270 -6.42 10.52 -12.42
N TYR A 271 -5.25 10.14 -11.92
CA TYR A 271 -4.93 10.34 -10.51
C TYR A 271 -4.63 11.80 -10.17
N GLU A 272 -3.98 12.54 -11.06
CA GLU A 272 -3.83 13.99 -10.90
C GLU A 272 -5.18 14.73 -10.98
N HIS A 273 -6.13 14.22 -11.76
CA HIS A 273 -7.49 14.78 -11.78
C HIS A 273 -8.16 14.69 -10.40
N TYR A 274 -8.01 13.57 -9.69
CA TYR A 274 -8.66 13.39 -8.38
C TYR A 274 -7.87 13.96 -7.21
N PHE A 275 -6.55 13.80 -7.20
CA PHE A 275 -5.71 14.07 -6.02
C PHE A 275 -4.72 15.22 -6.19
N GLY A 276 -4.43 15.64 -7.41
CA GLY A 276 -3.43 16.66 -7.72
C GLY A 276 -2.11 16.05 -8.18
N GLU A 277 -1.10 16.91 -8.32
CA GLU A 277 0.22 16.59 -8.89
C GLU A 277 0.80 15.28 -8.36
N TYR A 278 1.46 14.53 -9.25
CA TYR A 278 2.24 13.35 -8.89
C TYR A 278 3.17 13.64 -7.71
N PRO A 279 3.11 12.84 -6.62
CA PRO A 279 3.74 13.22 -5.35
C PRO A 279 5.26 13.37 -5.41
N PHE A 280 5.93 12.58 -6.22
CA PHE A 280 7.39 12.50 -6.26
C PHE A 280 8.00 13.13 -7.52
N ALA A 281 7.42 14.25 -7.98
CA ALA A 281 7.77 14.87 -9.27
C ALA A 281 9.26 15.24 -9.41
N ARG A 282 9.97 15.60 -8.31
CA ARG A 282 11.42 15.89 -8.36
C ARG A 282 12.27 14.65 -8.62
N ASP A 283 11.77 13.47 -8.23
CA ASP A 283 12.48 12.20 -8.36
C ASP A 283 12.17 11.48 -9.67
N GLY A 284 11.11 11.93 -10.38
CA GLY A 284 10.63 11.31 -11.61
C GLY A 284 9.77 10.07 -11.33
N TYR A 285 9.20 9.50 -12.40
CA TYR A 285 8.40 8.29 -12.34
C TYR A 285 9.10 7.20 -13.15
N LYS A 286 9.20 5.99 -12.61
CA LYS A 286 9.79 4.85 -13.30
C LYS A 286 8.88 3.63 -13.30
N LEU A 287 8.89 2.89 -14.42
CA LEU A 287 8.45 1.50 -14.47
C LEU A 287 9.66 0.61 -14.76
N VAL A 288 9.85 -0.40 -13.93
CA VAL A 288 11.00 -1.30 -14.01
C VAL A 288 10.51 -2.74 -14.15
N GLN A 289 10.84 -3.40 -15.27
CA GLN A 289 10.46 -4.79 -15.49
C GLN A 289 11.10 -5.71 -14.44
N VAL A 290 10.26 -6.57 -13.83
CA VAL A 290 10.65 -7.58 -12.84
C VAL A 290 9.98 -8.93 -13.14
N PRO A 291 10.45 -10.07 -12.56
CA PRO A 291 9.89 -11.39 -12.85
C PRO A 291 8.67 -11.76 -11.97
N TYR A 292 8.12 -10.84 -11.21
CA TYR A 292 6.90 -11.00 -10.40
C TYR A 292 5.85 -9.97 -10.82
N ALA A 293 4.63 -10.05 -10.26
CA ALA A 293 3.50 -9.26 -10.77
C ALA A 293 3.74 -7.74 -10.74
N GLY A 294 4.06 -7.20 -9.59
CA GLY A 294 4.33 -5.77 -9.37
C GLY A 294 4.65 -5.49 -7.91
N MET A 295 5.10 -4.29 -7.63
CA MET A 295 5.35 -3.75 -6.31
C MET A 295 5.46 -2.22 -6.38
N GLU A 296 4.95 -1.56 -5.38
CA GLU A 296 4.76 -0.11 -5.32
C GLU A 296 6.02 0.71 -4.98
N HIS A 297 7.21 0.19 -5.17
CA HIS A 297 8.45 0.89 -4.80
C HIS A 297 8.45 2.34 -5.23
N GLN A 298 8.50 3.27 -4.26
CA GLN A 298 8.38 4.71 -4.46
C GLN A 298 9.25 5.22 -5.61
N SER A 299 8.66 5.87 -6.60
CA SER A 299 9.28 6.40 -7.81
C SER A 299 10.06 5.38 -8.68
N ALA A 300 9.94 4.08 -8.40
CA ALA A 300 10.59 2.98 -9.12
C ALA A 300 9.69 1.74 -9.17
N VAL A 301 8.44 1.95 -9.58
CA VAL A 301 7.37 0.95 -9.61
C VAL A 301 7.80 -0.30 -10.36
N ALA A 302 7.76 -1.45 -9.68
CA ALA A 302 8.10 -2.74 -10.26
C ALA A 302 6.94 -3.26 -11.13
N TYR A 303 7.26 -3.75 -12.32
CA TYR A 303 6.29 -4.17 -13.31
C TYR A 303 6.58 -5.57 -13.86
N GLY A 304 5.64 -6.50 -13.72
CA GLY A 304 5.80 -7.87 -14.21
C GLY A 304 4.52 -8.50 -14.77
N ASN A 305 3.62 -7.68 -15.36
CA ASN A 305 2.34 -8.14 -15.94
C ASN A 305 2.46 -8.75 -17.35
N GLY A 306 3.68 -9.00 -17.83
CA GLY A 306 3.92 -9.62 -19.13
C GLY A 306 3.61 -8.72 -20.33
N PHE A 307 3.43 -7.42 -20.14
CA PHE A 307 3.06 -6.42 -21.15
C PHE A 307 1.69 -6.70 -21.79
N ASP A 308 0.71 -7.06 -20.95
CA ASP A 308 -0.66 -7.30 -21.37
C ASP A 308 -1.65 -6.62 -20.43
N ASN A 309 -2.89 -6.43 -20.88
CA ASN A 309 -3.96 -5.88 -20.09
C ASN A 309 -4.59 -6.93 -19.15
N GLY A 310 -5.32 -6.46 -18.14
CA GLY A 310 -5.82 -7.27 -17.04
C GLY A 310 -4.75 -7.55 -16.00
N TYR A 311 -4.99 -8.49 -15.10
CA TYR A 311 -4.04 -8.96 -14.10
C TYR A 311 -3.51 -10.34 -14.48
N LEU A 312 -2.26 -10.42 -14.91
CA LEU A 312 -1.62 -11.66 -15.37
C LEU A 312 -2.51 -12.38 -16.40
N HIS A 313 -2.93 -11.67 -17.44
CA HIS A 313 -3.80 -12.13 -18.55
C HIS A 313 -5.24 -12.50 -18.11
N ARG A 314 -5.70 -12.05 -16.94
CA ARG A 314 -7.03 -12.37 -16.41
C ARG A 314 -7.89 -11.12 -16.26
N ASP A 315 -9.21 -11.31 -16.42
CA ASP A 315 -10.17 -10.32 -15.95
C ASP A 315 -10.24 -10.37 -14.42
N TRP A 316 -9.58 -9.41 -13.78
CA TRP A 316 -9.41 -9.36 -12.33
C TRP A 316 -10.73 -9.34 -11.57
N THR A 317 -11.69 -8.55 -12.04
CA THR A 317 -13.01 -8.42 -11.41
C THR A 317 -14.06 -9.34 -11.97
N GLY A 318 -13.80 -10.04 -13.09
CA GLY A 318 -14.73 -10.94 -13.73
C GLY A 318 -15.93 -10.26 -14.41
N VAL A 319 -15.87 -8.94 -14.61
CA VAL A 319 -16.98 -8.13 -15.17
C VAL A 319 -16.68 -7.54 -16.55
N GLY A 320 -15.57 -7.91 -17.17
CA GLY A 320 -15.19 -7.50 -18.53
C GLY A 320 -14.60 -6.08 -18.62
N ILE A 321 -14.10 -5.52 -17.53
CA ILE A 321 -13.56 -4.16 -17.49
C ILE A 321 -12.04 -4.16 -17.31
N SER A 322 -11.49 -4.94 -16.37
CA SER A 322 -10.03 -4.97 -16.14
C SER A 322 -9.21 -5.38 -17.37
N PRO A 323 -9.69 -6.18 -18.35
CA PRO A 323 -8.95 -6.42 -19.59
C PRO A 323 -8.80 -5.21 -20.53
N ARG A 324 -9.37 -4.06 -20.18
CA ARG A 324 -9.25 -2.84 -20.98
C ARG A 324 -8.00 -2.03 -20.67
N PHE A 325 -7.28 -2.34 -19.58
CA PHE A 325 -6.10 -1.63 -19.09
C PHE A 325 -5.12 -2.59 -18.42
N ASP A 326 -3.87 -2.15 -18.26
CA ASP A 326 -2.87 -2.87 -17.50
C ASP A 326 -3.10 -2.66 -15.99
N PHE A 327 -3.55 -3.73 -15.32
CA PHE A 327 -3.87 -3.67 -13.90
C PHE A 327 -2.67 -3.23 -13.05
N ILE A 328 -1.48 -3.80 -13.32
CA ILE A 328 -0.27 -3.52 -12.53
C ILE A 328 0.16 -2.06 -12.67
N ILE A 329 0.12 -1.48 -13.87
CA ILE A 329 0.43 -0.06 -14.02
C ILE A 329 -0.52 0.81 -13.20
N ILE A 330 -1.82 0.48 -13.20
CA ILE A 330 -2.83 1.30 -12.50
C ILE A 330 -2.75 1.10 -10.99
N HIS A 331 -2.65 -0.13 -10.51
CA HIS A 331 -2.61 -0.45 -9.08
C HIS A 331 -1.30 0.03 -8.44
N GLU A 332 -0.16 -0.48 -8.88
CA GLU A 332 1.13 -0.17 -8.26
C GLU A 332 1.48 1.33 -8.33
N SER A 333 1.09 2.01 -9.42
CA SER A 333 1.28 3.45 -9.49
C SER A 333 0.28 4.24 -8.64
N GLY A 334 -0.86 3.67 -8.31
CA GLY A 334 -1.82 4.25 -7.37
C GLY A 334 -1.24 4.40 -5.96
N HIS A 335 -0.39 3.47 -5.59
CA HIS A 335 0.33 3.51 -4.32
C HIS A 335 1.24 4.72 -4.16
N GLU A 336 1.68 5.38 -5.23
CA GLU A 336 2.43 6.63 -5.12
C GLU A 336 1.63 7.69 -4.32
N TRP A 337 0.29 7.69 -4.41
CA TRP A 337 -0.58 8.54 -3.62
C TRP A 337 -0.94 7.93 -2.25
N PHE A 338 -1.29 6.63 -2.20
CA PHE A 338 -1.70 5.91 -0.98
C PHE A 338 -0.86 4.65 -0.78
N GLY A 339 0.08 4.73 0.12
CA GLY A 339 1.16 3.79 0.38
C GLY A 339 2.44 4.56 0.59
N ASN A 340 2.85 5.34 -0.43
CA ASN A 340 4.11 6.05 -0.44
C ASN A 340 3.98 7.51 0.04
N ALA A 341 2.99 8.28 -0.47
CA ALA A 341 2.82 9.68 -0.03
C ALA A 341 1.90 9.82 1.18
N VAL A 342 0.96 8.92 1.37
CA VAL A 342 0.15 8.78 2.59
C VAL A 342 0.37 7.36 3.10
N THR A 343 1.19 7.21 4.13
CA THR A 343 1.68 5.92 4.61
C THR A 343 0.97 5.49 5.89
N ALA A 344 0.68 4.20 6.04
CA ALA A 344 0.21 3.65 7.31
C ALA A 344 1.36 3.61 8.32
N ALA A 345 1.15 4.18 9.50
CA ALA A 345 2.15 4.22 10.56
C ALA A 345 2.39 2.85 11.24
N ASP A 346 1.55 1.87 10.96
CA ASP A 346 1.64 0.52 11.50
C ASP A 346 1.08 -0.45 10.45
N ARG A 347 1.73 -1.60 10.28
CA ARG A 347 1.36 -2.60 9.28
C ARG A 347 -0.09 -3.11 9.45
N SER A 348 -0.64 -3.07 10.66
CA SER A 348 -2.04 -3.42 10.89
C SER A 348 -3.04 -2.51 10.17
N ASP A 349 -2.62 -1.31 9.80
CA ASP A 349 -3.44 -0.31 9.12
C ASP A 349 -3.21 -0.29 7.57
N MET A 350 -2.65 -1.35 6.99
CA MET A 350 -2.37 -1.45 5.53
C MET A 350 -3.58 -1.24 4.62
N TRP A 351 -4.80 -1.31 5.14
CA TRP A 351 -5.96 -0.91 4.34
C TRP A 351 -5.88 0.54 3.85
N ILE A 352 -5.08 1.39 4.51
CA ILE A 352 -4.78 2.76 4.08
C ILE A 352 -3.99 2.75 2.76
N HIS A 353 -3.11 1.76 2.56
CA HIS A 353 -2.46 1.54 1.28
C HIS A 353 -3.43 0.85 0.31
N GLU A 354 -3.81 -0.35 0.62
CA GLU A 354 -4.45 -1.28 -0.30
C GLU A 354 -5.92 -0.98 -0.58
N GLY A 355 -6.66 -0.58 0.44
CA GLY A 355 -8.08 -0.23 0.31
C GLY A 355 -8.26 1.04 -0.51
N TRP A 356 -7.42 2.06 -0.29
CA TRP A 356 -7.43 3.26 -1.11
C TRP A 356 -6.96 2.99 -2.53
N THR A 357 -5.86 2.25 -2.72
CA THR A 357 -5.34 1.97 -4.07
C THR A 357 -6.31 1.11 -4.88
N THR A 358 -6.95 0.10 -4.28
CA THR A 358 -8.04 -0.64 -4.93
C THR A 358 -9.23 0.28 -5.27
N TYR A 359 -9.52 1.27 -4.44
CA TYR A 359 -10.54 2.28 -4.77
C TYR A 359 -10.08 3.20 -5.92
N LEU A 360 -8.78 3.53 -6.00
CA LEU A 360 -8.21 4.30 -7.10
C LEU A 360 -8.36 3.58 -8.45
N GLU A 361 -8.27 2.25 -8.51
CA GLU A 361 -8.59 1.48 -9.72
C GLU A 361 -10.02 1.81 -10.22
N THR A 362 -10.98 1.86 -9.30
CA THR A 362 -12.37 2.23 -9.62
C THR A 362 -12.48 3.68 -10.11
N LEU A 363 -11.74 4.60 -9.49
CA LEU A 363 -11.70 6.00 -9.94
C LEU A 363 -11.04 6.13 -11.32
N TYR A 364 -10.00 5.35 -11.62
CA TYR A 364 -9.43 5.27 -12.97
C TYR A 364 -10.46 4.80 -13.99
N VAL A 365 -11.22 3.76 -13.66
CA VAL A 365 -12.32 3.27 -14.51
C VAL A 365 -13.39 4.35 -14.71
N GLU A 366 -13.76 5.08 -13.64
CA GLU A 366 -14.72 6.19 -13.72
C GLU A 366 -14.23 7.31 -14.64
N TYR A 367 -12.96 7.71 -14.50
CA TYR A 367 -12.34 8.72 -15.35
C TYR A 367 -12.32 8.33 -16.83
N ARG A 368 -12.02 7.06 -17.12
CA ARG A 368 -11.84 6.56 -18.48
C ARG A 368 -13.15 6.18 -19.18
N TRP A 369 -14.10 5.62 -18.46
CA TRP A 369 -15.31 5.00 -19.05
C TRP A 369 -16.61 5.39 -18.36
N GLY A 370 -16.53 6.18 -17.31
CA GLY A 370 -17.68 6.75 -16.61
C GLY A 370 -18.20 5.90 -15.45
N LYS A 371 -19.13 6.52 -14.71
CA LYS A 371 -19.63 6.02 -13.42
C LYS A 371 -20.28 4.63 -13.49
N ALA A 372 -20.95 4.29 -14.60
CA ALA A 372 -21.60 3.00 -14.74
C ALA A 372 -20.61 1.82 -14.81
N ASP A 373 -19.50 1.99 -15.54
CA ASP A 373 -18.44 0.98 -15.61
C ASP A 373 -17.68 0.93 -14.29
N ALA A 374 -17.45 2.06 -13.63
CA ALA A 374 -16.83 2.11 -12.31
C ALA A 374 -17.64 1.33 -11.26
N LEU A 375 -18.96 1.54 -11.21
CA LEU A 375 -19.83 0.79 -10.30
C LEU A 375 -19.82 -0.72 -10.60
N LYS A 376 -19.82 -1.08 -11.88
CA LYS A 376 -19.70 -2.48 -12.29
C LYS A 376 -18.36 -3.08 -11.89
N TYR A 377 -17.26 -2.34 -12.02
CA TYR A 377 -15.93 -2.74 -11.56
C TYR A 377 -15.91 -2.98 -10.05
N MET A 378 -16.40 -2.01 -9.28
CA MET A 378 -16.49 -2.08 -7.81
C MET A 378 -17.32 -3.29 -7.34
N THR A 379 -18.47 -3.54 -7.94
CA THR A 379 -19.31 -4.71 -7.58
C THR A 379 -18.63 -6.04 -7.91
N GLY A 380 -17.74 -6.08 -8.89
CA GLY A 380 -16.90 -7.24 -9.21
C GLY A 380 -15.89 -7.61 -8.11
N LEU A 381 -15.61 -6.69 -7.17
CA LEU A 381 -14.75 -6.97 -6.01
C LEU A 381 -15.48 -7.74 -4.89
N VAL A 382 -16.80 -7.66 -4.84
CA VAL A 382 -17.61 -8.27 -3.76
C VAL A 382 -17.34 -9.77 -3.56
N PRO A 383 -17.26 -10.61 -4.61
CA PRO A 383 -16.97 -12.04 -4.44
C PRO A 383 -15.57 -12.36 -3.91
N LYS A 384 -14.68 -11.37 -3.85
CA LYS A 384 -13.30 -11.51 -3.36
C LYS A 384 -13.18 -11.28 -1.86
N VAL A 385 -14.21 -10.72 -1.21
CA VAL A 385 -14.19 -10.47 0.23
C VAL A 385 -14.45 -11.77 0.98
N HIS A 386 -13.55 -12.10 1.89
CA HIS A 386 -13.59 -13.35 2.66
C HIS A 386 -14.30 -13.23 4.01
N ASN A 387 -14.19 -12.08 4.68
CA ASN A 387 -14.77 -11.83 6.01
C ASN A 387 -14.35 -12.88 7.09
N ARG A 388 -13.11 -13.38 7.00
CA ARG A 388 -12.63 -14.44 7.91
C ARG A 388 -12.11 -13.88 9.23
N ARG A 389 -11.45 -12.72 9.19
CA ARG A 389 -10.89 -12.00 10.33
C ARG A 389 -11.06 -10.48 10.14
N PRO A 390 -10.91 -9.66 11.19
CA PRO A 390 -10.83 -8.21 11.03
C PRO A 390 -9.71 -7.79 10.07
N ILE A 391 -9.87 -6.66 9.39
CA ILE A 391 -8.81 -6.07 8.58
C ILE A 391 -7.68 -5.58 9.48
N ILE A 392 -8.02 -4.76 10.48
CA ILE A 392 -7.04 -4.29 11.47
C ILE A 392 -6.74 -5.43 12.44
N THR A 393 -5.48 -5.86 12.44
CA THR A 393 -4.95 -6.89 13.32
C THR A 393 -4.30 -6.29 14.58
N GLU A 394 -3.47 -7.05 15.28
CA GLU A 394 -2.71 -6.58 16.43
C GLU A 394 -1.65 -5.56 15.99
N ARG A 395 -1.65 -4.39 16.61
CA ARG A 395 -0.68 -3.32 16.36
C ARG A 395 0.66 -3.59 17.02
N GLY A 396 1.71 -3.02 16.42
CA GLY A 396 3.07 -3.21 16.93
C GLY A 396 3.61 -4.61 16.67
N VAL A 397 3.03 -5.32 15.72
CA VAL A 397 3.45 -6.66 15.29
C VAL A 397 3.59 -6.66 13.76
N ASN A 398 4.68 -7.19 13.25
CA ASN A 398 4.84 -7.42 11.82
C ASN A 398 4.15 -8.74 11.42
N GLY A 399 2.82 -8.75 11.46
CA GLY A 399 2.00 -9.91 11.10
C GLY A 399 1.47 -9.82 9.67
N ASP A 400 0.94 -10.95 9.16
CA ASP A 400 0.34 -10.99 7.84
C ASP A 400 -1.03 -10.34 7.84
N PRO A 401 -1.26 -9.29 7.02
CA PRO A 401 -2.58 -8.71 6.86
C PRO A 401 -3.53 -9.66 6.11
N THR A 402 -4.82 -9.35 6.10
CA THR A 402 -5.82 -10.12 5.35
C THR A 402 -6.03 -9.50 3.97
N GLU A 403 -6.30 -10.33 2.93
CA GLU A 403 -6.68 -9.83 1.61
C GLU A 403 -7.92 -8.91 1.62
N ASP A 404 -8.74 -8.97 2.66
CA ASP A 404 -9.89 -8.06 2.84
C ASP A 404 -9.48 -6.59 2.99
N GLN A 405 -8.21 -6.29 3.26
CA GLN A 405 -7.67 -4.92 3.26
C GLN A 405 -7.83 -4.25 1.89
N TYR A 406 -7.71 -4.99 0.80
CA TYR A 406 -7.95 -4.54 -0.58
C TYR A 406 -9.44 -4.32 -0.82
N PHE A 407 -10.19 -5.41 -0.83
CA PHE A 407 -11.54 -5.45 -1.38
C PHE A 407 -12.59 -4.88 -0.42
N LYS A 408 -12.58 -5.31 0.83
CA LYS A 408 -13.49 -4.79 1.85
C LYS A 408 -13.18 -3.34 2.19
N GLY A 409 -11.89 -2.97 2.17
CA GLY A 409 -11.44 -1.58 2.33
C GLY A 409 -12.01 -0.67 1.23
N ALA A 410 -11.85 -1.04 -0.04
CA ALA A 410 -12.37 -0.29 -1.17
C ALA A 410 -13.91 -0.21 -1.19
N LEU A 411 -14.59 -1.32 -0.88
CA LEU A 411 -16.06 -1.37 -0.80
C LEU A 411 -16.61 -0.52 0.36
N MET A 412 -15.88 -0.42 1.48
CA MET A 412 -16.20 0.51 2.56
C MET A 412 -16.09 1.96 2.09
N LEU A 413 -15.02 2.34 1.35
CA LEU A 413 -14.87 3.69 0.79
C LEU A 413 -15.99 4.03 -0.20
N ASN A 414 -16.39 3.07 -1.04
CA ASN A 414 -17.54 3.24 -1.93
C ASN A 414 -18.85 3.43 -1.15
N THR A 415 -19.04 2.70 -0.06
CA THR A 415 -20.18 2.88 0.85
C THR A 415 -20.16 4.28 1.49
N LEU A 416 -18.98 4.75 1.92
CA LEU A 416 -18.82 6.11 2.46
C LEU A 416 -19.16 7.18 1.40
N ARG A 417 -18.75 7.02 0.14
CA ARG A 417 -19.15 7.89 -0.98
C ARG A 417 -20.67 7.94 -1.12
N SER A 418 -21.33 6.79 -1.02
CA SER A 418 -22.78 6.69 -1.13
C SER A 418 -23.51 7.34 0.06
N ILE A 419 -22.92 7.30 1.25
CA ILE A 419 -23.42 8.02 2.44
C ILE A 419 -23.29 9.54 2.27
N VAL A 420 -22.19 10.02 1.65
CA VAL A 420 -22.01 11.44 1.31
C VAL A 420 -23.06 11.88 0.29
N ASN A 421 -23.39 11.02 -0.65
CA ASN A 421 -24.42 11.17 -1.68
C ASN A 421 -24.36 12.51 -2.47
N GLU A 422 -23.17 13.07 -2.60
CA GLU A 422 -22.86 14.25 -3.40
C GLU A 422 -21.45 14.14 -3.98
N ASP A 423 -21.33 13.80 -5.27
CA ASP A 423 -20.04 13.55 -5.92
C ASP A 423 -19.10 14.77 -5.83
N ALA A 424 -19.62 15.99 -5.96
CA ALA A 424 -18.77 17.17 -5.85
C ALA A 424 -18.16 17.34 -4.45
N LEU A 425 -18.92 17.03 -3.39
CA LEU A 425 -18.40 17.02 -2.03
C LEU A 425 -17.42 15.87 -1.83
N TRP A 426 -17.75 14.67 -2.33
CA TRP A 426 -16.90 13.50 -2.24
C TRP A 426 -15.52 13.77 -2.85
N PHE A 427 -15.46 14.19 -4.12
CA PHE A 427 -14.18 14.42 -4.81
C PHE A 427 -13.37 15.57 -4.20
N ARG A 428 -14.00 16.63 -3.72
CA ARG A 428 -13.29 17.63 -2.93
C ARG A 428 -12.73 17.05 -1.65
N SER A 429 -13.51 16.22 -0.95
CA SER A 429 -13.09 15.64 0.33
C SER A 429 -11.93 14.68 0.18
N ILE A 430 -11.94 13.76 -0.79
CA ILE A 430 -10.79 12.85 -0.99
C ILE A 430 -9.53 13.60 -1.43
N ARG A 431 -9.65 14.66 -2.22
CA ARG A 431 -8.53 15.54 -2.57
C ARG A 431 -7.98 16.25 -1.34
N ASP A 432 -8.85 16.86 -0.54
CA ASP A 432 -8.46 17.58 0.68
C ASP A 432 -7.83 16.62 1.71
N PHE A 433 -8.36 15.39 1.83
CA PHE A 433 -7.81 14.31 2.65
C PHE A 433 -6.37 14.00 2.23
N TYR A 434 -6.17 13.70 0.96
CA TYR A 434 -4.83 13.42 0.44
C TYR A 434 -3.88 14.60 0.65
N GLN A 435 -4.28 15.83 0.32
CA GLN A 435 -3.43 17.02 0.50
C GLN A 435 -3.09 17.29 1.97
N HIS A 436 -3.98 16.94 2.90
CA HIS A 436 -3.75 17.09 4.34
C HIS A 436 -2.72 16.11 4.87
N PHE A 437 -2.76 14.88 4.41
CA PHE A 437 -1.90 13.80 4.91
C PHE A 437 -0.70 13.48 4.00
N LYS A 438 -0.54 14.14 2.87
CA LYS A 438 0.59 13.95 1.97
C LYS A 438 1.92 14.08 2.70
N TYR A 439 2.76 13.05 2.58
CA TYR A 439 4.06 12.89 3.27
C TYR A 439 3.95 12.74 4.80
N HIS A 440 2.90 12.09 5.26
CA HIS A 440 2.71 11.75 6.67
C HIS A 440 2.40 10.28 6.85
N ASP A 441 2.89 9.74 7.95
CA ASP A 441 2.53 8.43 8.47
C ASP A 441 1.30 8.57 9.34
N ILE A 442 0.22 7.86 9.02
CA ILE A 442 -1.08 8.00 9.69
C ILE A 442 -1.61 6.66 10.19
N MET A 443 -2.50 6.73 11.17
CA MET A 443 -3.25 5.60 11.70
C MET A 443 -4.71 5.67 11.24
N THR A 444 -5.43 4.57 11.34
CA THR A 444 -6.89 4.57 11.08
C THR A 444 -7.63 5.62 11.90
N GLU A 445 -7.20 5.90 13.12
CA GLU A 445 -7.80 6.94 13.97
C GLU A 445 -7.70 8.34 13.38
N ASP A 446 -6.58 8.65 12.70
CA ASP A 446 -6.40 9.94 12.00
C ASP A 446 -7.37 10.05 10.82
N VAL A 447 -7.53 8.95 10.07
CA VAL A 447 -8.52 8.85 8.98
C VAL A 447 -9.93 9.10 9.50
N VAL A 448 -10.33 8.41 10.58
CA VAL A 448 -11.67 8.53 11.18
C VAL A 448 -11.91 9.94 11.71
N ALA A 449 -10.94 10.50 12.44
CA ALA A 449 -11.04 11.85 12.99
C ALA A 449 -11.21 12.90 11.87
N TRP A 450 -10.46 12.75 10.78
CA TRP A 450 -10.56 13.66 9.64
C TRP A 450 -11.94 13.60 8.97
N TRP A 451 -12.46 12.38 8.71
CA TRP A 451 -13.77 12.22 8.10
C TRP A 451 -14.91 12.67 9.01
N ASN A 452 -14.81 12.43 10.33
CA ASN A 452 -15.77 12.92 11.31
C ASN A 452 -15.85 14.46 11.29
N ALA A 453 -14.69 15.11 11.27
CA ALA A 453 -14.61 16.57 11.19
C ALA A 453 -15.14 17.10 9.85
N ARG A 454 -14.78 16.44 8.75
CA ARG A 454 -15.16 16.86 7.38
C ARG A 454 -16.66 16.80 7.14
N LEU A 455 -17.33 15.77 7.63
CA LEU A 455 -18.75 15.54 7.41
C LEU A 455 -19.63 15.97 8.60
N HIS A 456 -19.03 16.54 9.66
CA HIS A 456 -19.71 16.91 10.90
C HIS A 456 -20.59 15.78 11.45
N ARG A 457 -20.09 14.55 11.39
CA ARG A 457 -20.80 13.33 11.76
C ARG A 457 -19.84 12.33 12.39
N ASP A 458 -20.28 11.63 13.43
CA ASP A 458 -19.51 10.49 13.96
C ASP A 458 -19.66 9.27 13.05
N LEU A 459 -18.60 8.95 12.34
CA LEU A 459 -18.46 7.77 11.47
C LEU A 459 -17.65 6.66 12.15
N THR A 460 -17.22 6.87 13.39
CA THR A 460 -16.42 5.90 14.14
C THR A 460 -17.04 4.51 14.14
N PRO A 461 -18.36 4.34 14.43
CA PRO A 461 -18.98 3.02 14.39
C PRO A 461 -18.98 2.39 12.99
N LEU A 462 -19.07 3.19 11.93
CA LEU A 462 -19.00 2.71 10.56
C LEU A 462 -17.63 2.12 10.26
N PHE A 463 -16.56 2.90 10.46
CA PHE A 463 -15.18 2.43 10.23
C PHE A 463 -14.86 1.21 11.09
N ASN A 464 -15.22 1.22 12.36
CA ASN A 464 -15.00 0.09 13.26
C ASN A 464 -15.71 -1.18 12.77
N GLN A 465 -16.97 -1.09 12.32
CA GLN A 465 -17.72 -2.26 11.83
C GLN A 465 -17.04 -2.92 10.64
N TYR A 466 -16.52 -2.14 9.69
CA TYR A 466 -15.86 -2.69 8.52
C TYR A 466 -14.41 -3.13 8.77
N LEU A 467 -13.67 -2.41 9.61
CA LEU A 467 -12.24 -2.62 9.79
C LEU A 467 -11.88 -3.51 10.97
N ARG A 468 -12.63 -3.43 12.08
CA ARG A 468 -12.32 -4.13 13.34
C ARG A 468 -13.19 -5.35 13.60
N HIS A 469 -14.18 -5.59 12.77
CA HIS A 469 -15.03 -6.78 12.83
C HIS A 469 -14.94 -7.57 11.53
N LYS A 470 -15.00 -8.91 11.63
CA LYS A 470 -14.98 -9.77 10.44
C LYS A 470 -16.23 -9.64 9.58
N SER A 471 -17.42 -9.48 10.21
CA SER A 471 -18.68 -9.37 9.48
C SER A 471 -18.91 -7.96 8.95
N ILE A 472 -19.61 -7.86 7.82
CA ILE A 472 -20.22 -6.61 7.35
C ILE A 472 -21.61 -6.44 7.97
N PRO A 473 -22.16 -5.20 8.04
CA PRO A 473 -23.50 -4.99 8.60
C PRO A 473 -24.56 -5.70 7.77
N CYS A 474 -25.62 -6.21 8.43
CA CYS A 474 -26.77 -6.83 7.78
C CYS A 474 -28.03 -6.00 8.04
N LEU A 475 -28.72 -5.59 6.97
CA LEU A 475 -30.03 -4.96 7.10
C LEU A 475 -31.09 -6.06 7.27
N GLU A 476 -31.62 -6.19 8.49
CA GLU A 476 -32.77 -7.04 8.77
C GLU A 476 -34.07 -6.29 8.45
N MET A 477 -34.95 -6.94 7.69
CA MET A 477 -36.25 -6.40 7.30
C MET A 477 -37.34 -7.44 7.53
N ASN A 478 -38.41 -7.04 8.26
CA ASN A 478 -39.57 -7.89 8.53
C ASN A 478 -40.80 -7.24 7.94
N PHE A 479 -41.51 -7.95 7.06
CA PHE A 479 -42.67 -7.43 6.31
C PHE A 479 -43.97 -7.91 6.93
N ASP A 480 -44.84 -6.97 7.25
CA ASP A 480 -46.23 -7.23 7.53
C ASP A 480 -47.09 -6.70 6.36
N GLU A 481 -47.38 -7.61 5.42
CA GLU A 481 -48.13 -7.26 4.21
C GLU A 481 -49.62 -6.89 4.54
N ALA A 482 -50.16 -7.38 5.65
CA ALA A 482 -51.53 -7.08 6.05
C ALA A 482 -51.67 -5.64 6.56
N SER A 483 -50.69 -5.12 7.28
CA SER A 483 -50.63 -3.74 7.76
C SER A 483 -49.91 -2.76 6.83
N HIS A 484 -49.44 -3.24 5.66
CA HIS A 484 -48.57 -2.46 4.74
C HIS A 484 -47.40 -1.80 5.47
N THR A 485 -46.69 -2.58 6.28
CA THR A 485 -45.59 -2.07 7.10
C THR A 485 -44.34 -2.93 6.92
N VAL A 486 -43.16 -2.31 6.83
CA VAL A 486 -41.85 -2.97 6.96
C VAL A 486 -41.15 -2.47 8.21
N MET A 487 -40.75 -3.39 9.07
CA MET A 487 -39.84 -3.13 10.19
C MET A 487 -38.40 -3.40 9.70
N TYR A 488 -37.47 -2.59 10.17
CA TYR A 488 -36.07 -2.71 9.78
C TYR A 488 -35.13 -2.27 10.90
N LYS A 489 -33.91 -2.86 10.91
CA LYS A 489 -32.81 -2.47 11.81
C LYS A 489 -31.48 -2.93 11.21
N TRP A 490 -30.37 -2.42 11.71
CA TRP A 490 -29.07 -3.03 11.51
C TRP A 490 -28.83 -4.18 12.49
N GLN A 491 -28.27 -5.28 11.98
CA GLN A 491 -27.54 -6.26 12.74
C GLN A 491 -26.05 -6.01 12.49
N ALA A 492 -25.36 -5.49 13.51
CA ALA A 492 -23.93 -5.18 13.45
C ALA A 492 -23.26 -5.52 14.79
N GLN A 493 -21.95 -5.74 14.77
CA GLN A 493 -21.16 -6.08 15.96
C GLN A 493 -20.70 -4.82 16.72
N GLU A 494 -20.56 -3.69 16.00
CA GLU A 494 -20.12 -2.44 16.59
C GLU A 494 -21.26 -1.77 17.36
N PRO A 495 -21.09 -1.47 18.67
CA PRO A 495 -22.07 -0.75 19.44
C PRO A 495 -22.38 0.64 18.85
N GLY A 496 -23.66 1.02 18.84
CA GLY A 496 -24.07 2.32 18.29
C GLY A 496 -24.01 2.43 16.78
N PHE A 497 -23.80 1.33 16.07
CA PHE A 497 -23.77 1.34 14.60
C PHE A 497 -25.08 1.91 14.03
N ALA A 498 -24.93 2.91 13.18
CA ALA A 498 -26.01 3.52 12.42
C ALA A 498 -25.46 4.00 11.08
N MET A 499 -26.12 3.63 10.01
CA MET A 499 -25.70 3.97 8.64
C MET A 499 -26.93 4.17 7.76
N PRO A 500 -27.03 5.28 7.00
CA PRO A 500 -28.09 5.42 6.00
C PRO A 500 -27.91 4.37 4.89
N VAL A 501 -29.01 3.95 4.31
CA VAL A 501 -29.01 3.01 3.19
C VAL A 501 -30.23 3.28 2.31
N GLU A 502 -30.10 3.03 1.01
CA GLU A 502 -31.17 3.17 0.05
C GLU A 502 -31.96 1.86 -0.12
N ILE A 503 -33.28 1.98 0.01
CA ILE A 503 -34.24 0.88 -0.24
C ILE A 503 -35.33 1.33 -1.20
N GLY A 504 -35.95 0.38 -1.91
CA GLY A 504 -37.02 0.70 -2.85
C GLY A 504 -37.04 -0.23 -4.07
N THR A 505 -37.17 0.34 -5.24
CA THR A 505 -37.00 -0.35 -6.52
C THR A 505 -35.97 0.38 -7.39
N PRO A 506 -35.32 -0.32 -8.34
CA PRO A 506 -34.34 0.34 -9.21
C PRO A 506 -34.88 1.62 -9.85
N GLY A 507 -34.16 2.75 -9.63
CA GLY A 507 -34.56 4.08 -10.09
C GLY A 507 -35.59 4.81 -9.21
N LYS A 508 -36.10 4.19 -8.13
CA LYS A 508 -37.00 4.81 -7.13
C LYS A 508 -36.53 4.44 -5.73
N TRP A 509 -35.36 4.98 -5.37
CA TRP A 509 -34.72 4.76 -4.09
C TRP A 509 -35.20 5.74 -3.03
N LYS A 510 -35.29 5.28 -1.79
CA LYS A 510 -35.56 6.08 -0.59
C LYS A 510 -34.49 5.80 0.43
N VAL A 511 -33.86 6.86 0.94
CA VAL A 511 -32.91 6.76 2.05
C VAL A 511 -33.67 6.49 3.34
N ILE A 512 -33.25 5.47 4.07
CA ILE A 512 -33.63 5.21 5.44
C ILE A 512 -32.41 5.31 6.35
N ASN A 513 -32.62 5.55 7.66
CA ASN A 513 -31.56 5.67 8.66
C ASN A 513 -31.72 4.61 9.75
N PRO A 514 -31.42 3.33 9.45
CA PRO A 514 -31.54 2.27 10.44
C PRO A 514 -30.53 2.44 11.58
N THR A 515 -30.95 2.00 12.77
CA THR A 515 -30.08 1.81 13.94
C THR A 515 -30.08 0.34 14.34
N LEU A 516 -29.50 -0.01 15.47
CA LEU A 516 -29.56 -1.38 16.02
C LEU A 516 -30.97 -1.73 16.60
N GLU A 517 -31.84 -0.73 16.74
CA GLU A 517 -33.19 -0.90 17.23
C GLU A 517 -34.19 -1.00 16.07
N TRP A 518 -35.26 -1.78 16.26
CA TRP A 518 -36.34 -1.89 15.29
C TRP A 518 -37.05 -0.57 15.03
N GLN A 519 -37.14 -0.19 13.79
CA GLN A 519 -37.87 0.95 13.27
C GLN A 519 -38.93 0.45 12.29
N ALA A 520 -39.99 1.19 12.06
CA ALA A 520 -41.07 0.83 11.15
C ALA A 520 -41.35 1.95 10.16
N MET A 521 -41.73 1.57 8.94
CA MET A 521 -42.27 2.51 7.96
C MET A 521 -43.38 1.88 7.14
N PRO A 522 -44.38 2.66 6.66
CA PRO A 522 -45.36 2.17 5.72
C PRO A 522 -44.72 1.89 4.35
N THR A 523 -45.21 0.83 3.67
CA THR A 523 -44.79 0.45 2.33
C THR A 523 -45.86 -0.32 1.59
N ASP A 524 -46.04 -0.01 0.30
CA ASP A 524 -46.87 -0.78 -0.61
C ASP A 524 -46.04 -1.86 -1.38
N LEU A 525 -44.72 -1.91 -1.13
CA LEU A 525 -43.87 -2.90 -1.73
C LEU A 525 -43.90 -4.19 -0.92
N THR A 526 -44.13 -5.30 -1.60
CA THR A 526 -43.97 -6.63 -1.01
C THR A 526 -42.51 -6.93 -0.69
N ARG A 527 -42.27 -7.94 0.15
CA ARG A 527 -40.94 -8.44 0.49
C ARG A 527 -40.09 -8.70 -0.76
N ASP A 528 -40.68 -9.30 -1.80
CA ASP A 528 -39.97 -9.67 -3.01
C ASP A 528 -39.75 -8.49 -3.98
N ALA A 529 -40.57 -7.45 -3.90
CA ALA A 529 -40.44 -6.24 -4.70
C ALA A 529 -39.44 -5.23 -4.12
N MET A 530 -39.36 -5.12 -2.79
CA MET A 530 -38.42 -4.22 -2.13
C MET A 530 -36.97 -4.64 -2.42
N ARG A 531 -36.12 -3.72 -2.78
CA ARG A 531 -34.68 -3.91 -2.97
C ARG A 531 -33.92 -3.02 -2.00
N VAL A 532 -32.69 -3.40 -1.70
CA VAL A 532 -31.67 -2.57 -1.05
C VAL A 532 -30.59 -2.33 -2.11
N ASP A 533 -30.06 -1.12 -2.18
CA ASP A 533 -29.04 -0.77 -3.18
C ASP A 533 -27.65 -1.29 -2.76
N THR A 534 -27.47 -2.60 -2.91
CA THR A 534 -26.19 -3.27 -2.59
C THR A 534 -25.06 -2.97 -3.59
N ASN A 535 -25.34 -2.29 -4.70
CA ASN A 535 -24.31 -1.86 -5.63
C ASN A 535 -23.53 -0.65 -5.06
N HIS A 536 -24.22 0.21 -4.32
CA HIS A 536 -23.64 1.38 -3.68
C HIS A 536 -23.27 1.16 -2.21
N TYR A 537 -23.97 0.26 -1.52
CA TYR A 537 -23.76 -0.04 -0.09
C TYR A 537 -23.31 -1.49 0.08
N PHE A 538 -22.13 -1.69 0.61
CA PHE A 538 -21.58 -3.03 0.87
C PHE A 538 -22.17 -3.61 2.16
N VAL A 539 -23.32 -4.22 2.07
CA VAL A 539 -24.10 -4.76 3.20
C VAL A 539 -24.72 -6.12 2.88
N ASN A 540 -24.99 -6.89 3.92
CA ASN A 540 -25.87 -8.06 3.83
C ASN A 540 -27.34 -7.68 4.03
N ILE A 541 -28.25 -8.54 3.59
CA ILE A 541 -29.70 -8.35 3.70
C ILE A 541 -30.32 -9.63 4.24
N SER A 542 -31.20 -9.48 5.22
CA SER A 542 -32.11 -10.54 5.69
C SER A 542 -33.55 -10.04 5.61
N LYS A 543 -34.43 -10.79 4.94
CA LYS A 543 -35.85 -10.47 4.79
C LYS A 543 -36.71 -11.61 5.29
N THR A 544 -37.62 -11.33 6.20
CA THR A 544 -38.59 -12.25 6.76
C THR A 544 -40.03 -11.75 6.57
#